data_4b603a39d58469daf17681fd5494d98c
#
_entry.id   4b603a39d58469daf17681fd5494d98c
#
_cell.length_a   1.000
_cell.length_b   1.000
_cell.length_c   1.000
_cell.angle_alpha   90.00
_cell.angle_beta   90.00
_cell.angle_gamma   90.00
#
_symmetry.space_group_name_H-M   'P 1'
#
loop_
_entity.id
_entity.type
_entity.pdbx_description
1 polymer ?
#
loop_
_entity_poly.entity_id
_entity_poly.type
_entity_poly.pdbx_seq_one_letter_code
_entity_poly.pdbx_strand_id
1 'polypeptide(L)'
;MLAYARRIIILVIGMTVLPEAKLAREAEICYAVIGCVTDYDSWWKSAEAITVDVILGIMHHNVDTAKEIIKKSVSRIPEERECLCPTALQTAFVTSPEVIPDERKKKLEMIFGKYL
;
A
#
# COMPACT_ATOMS: atom_id res chain seq x y z
N MET A 1 0.37 -11.86 -24.71
CA MET A 1 0.37 -11.37 -23.32
C MET A 1 1.47 -11.98 -22.45
N LEU A 2 1.81 -13.26 -22.59
CA LEU A 2 2.88 -13.94 -21.82
C LEU A 2 4.33 -13.49 -22.13
N ALA A 3 4.59 -12.90 -23.30
CA ALA A 3 5.94 -12.46 -23.69
C ALA A 3 6.41 -11.16 -22.98
N TYR A 4 5.47 -10.35 -22.47
CA TYR A 4 5.80 -9.11 -21.75
C TYR A 4 6.15 -9.37 -20.29
N ALA A 5 5.57 -10.41 -19.68
CA ALA A 5 5.80 -10.78 -18.28
C ALA A 5 7.25 -11.27 -18.00
N ARG A 6 7.98 -11.71 -19.02
CA ARG A 6 9.38 -12.18 -18.85
C ARG A 6 10.40 -11.08 -18.55
N ARG A 7 10.01 -9.79 -18.64
CA ARG A 7 10.91 -8.66 -18.34
C ARG A 7 10.59 -7.97 -17.00
N ILE A 8 9.48 -8.35 -16.36
CA ILE A 8 9.10 -7.80 -15.04
C ILE A 8 9.31 -8.91 -14.03
N ILE A 9 10.24 -8.70 -13.10
CA ILE A 9 10.44 -9.61 -11.98
C ILE A 9 9.31 -9.30 -10.99
N ILE A 10 8.27 -10.13 -11.00
CA ILE A 10 7.20 -10.08 -9.99
C ILE A 10 7.63 -11.04 -8.88
N LEU A 11 7.98 -10.49 -7.72
CA LEU A 11 8.38 -11.28 -6.56
C LEU A 11 7.20 -11.68 -5.69
N VAL A 12 6.17 -10.83 -5.62
CA VAL A 12 4.97 -11.05 -4.81
C VAL A 12 3.75 -10.54 -5.56
N ILE A 13 2.66 -11.29 -5.52
CA ILE A 13 1.35 -10.88 -6.02
C ILE A 13 0.45 -10.63 -4.82
N GLY A 14 -0.17 -9.45 -4.74
CA GLY A 14 -1.11 -9.08 -3.70
C GLY A 14 -2.40 -8.54 -4.28
N MET A 15 -3.50 -8.60 -3.51
CA MET A 15 -4.84 -8.28 -3.99
C MET A 15 -5.35 -6.92 -3.49
N THR A 16 -4.96 -6.48 -2.29
CA THR A 16 -5.62 -5.36 -1.57
C THR A 16 -4.83 -4.06 -1.53
N VAL A 17 -3.56 -4.09 -1.88
CA VAL A 17 -2.61 -2.97 -1.71
C VAL A 17 -2.96 -1.73 -2.53
N LEU A 18 -3.46 -1.90 -3.75
CA LEU A 18 -3.60 -0.78 -4.68
C LEU A 18 -4.61 0.29 -4.23
N PRO A 19 -5.83 -0.04 -3.76
CA PRO A 19 -6.76 0.96 -3.25
C PRO A 19 -6.19 1.73 -2.05
N GLU A 20 -5.59 1.02 -1.09
CA GLU A 20 -5.01 1.60 0.12
C GLU A 20 -3.83 2.53 -0.20
N ALA A 21 -2.93 2.11 -1.10
CA ALA A 21 -1.79 2.91 -1.52
C ALA A 21 -2.22 4.22 -2.19
N LYS A 22 -3.30 4.20 -2.99
CA LYS A 22 -3.87 5.40 -3.62
C LYS A 22 -4.45 6.35 -2.58
N LEU A 23 -5.25 5.82 -1.63
CA LEU A 23 -5.86 6.62 -0.57
C LEU A 23 -4.81 7.21 0.38
N ALA A 24 -3.78 6.43 0.73
CA ALA A 24 -2.67 6.92 1.54
C ALA A 24 -1.92 8.05 0.83
N ARG A 25 -1.68 7.95 -0.48
CA ARG A 25 -1.06 9.01 -1.26
C ARG A 25 -1.94 10.25 -1.34
N GLU A 26 -3.25 10.10 -1.53
CA GLU A 26 -4.23 11.18 -1.54
C GLU A 26 -4.30 11.90 -0.18
N ALA A 27 -4.17 11.16 0.90
CA ALA A 27 -4.10 11.71 2.25
C ALA A 27 -2.68 12.18 2.66
N GLU A 28 -1.69 12.08 1.78
CA GLU A 28 -0.28 12.40 2.06
C GLU A 28 0.31 11.66 3.27
N ILE A 29 -0.14 10.44 3.47
CA ILE A 29 0.30 9.53 4.53
C ILE A 29 1.43 8.65 3.99
N CYS A 30 2.48 8.47 4.79
CA CYS A 30 3.50 7.46 4.51
C CYS A 30 2.86 6.07 4.59
N TYR A 31 3.08 5.25 3.57
CA TYR A 31 2.48 3.94 3.44
C TYR A 31 3.55 2.89 3.20
N ALA A 32 3.50 1.82 3.98
CA ALA A 32 4.36 0.66 3.82
C ALA A 32 3.51 -0.61 3.87
N VAL A 33 3.96 -1.66 3.18
CA VAL A 33 3.22 -2.92 3.07
C VAL A 33 4.01 -4.04 3.73
N ILE A 34 3.31 -4.85 4.52
CA ILE A 34 3.81 -6.13 5.01
C ILE A 34 3.11 -7.21 4.20
N GLY A 35 3.86 -7.90 3.35
CA GLY A 35 3.34 -9.02 2.56
C GLY A 35 3.38 -10.32 3.35
N CYS A 36 2.22 -10.88 3.66
CA CYS A 36 2.06 -12.19 4.28
C CYS A 36 1.98 -13.26 3.18
N VAL A 37 3.11 -13.82 2.79
CA VAL A 37 3.19 -14.84 1.74
C VAL A 37 2.65 -16.16 2.27
N THR A 38 1.76 -16.81 1.52
CA THR A 38 1.11 -18.05 1.90
C THR A 38 1.61 -19.25 1.10
N ASP A 39 1.91 -19.03 -0.18
CA ASP A 39 2.25 -20.09 -1.14
C ASP A 39 3.03 -19.53 -2.33
N TYR A 40 3.52 -20.44 -3.15
CA TYR A 40 4.09 -20.14 -4.45
C TYR A 40 2.98 -20.13 -5.51
N ASP A 41 3.17 -19.33 -6.55
CA ASP A 41 2.23 -19.26 -7.67
C ASP A 41 2.19 -20.59 -8.47
N SER A 42 1.17 -20.75 -9.29
CA SER A 42 0.83 -21.94 -10.10
C SER A 42 1.95 -22.50 -11.00
N TRP A 43 3.00 -21.71 -11.26
CA TRP A 43 4.18 -22.18 -12.02
C TRP A 43 5.15 -23.03 -11.18
N TRP A 44 5.02 -23.02 -9.84
CA TRP A 44 5.86 -23.80 -8.96
C TRP A 44 5.37 -25.25 -8.93
N LYS A 45 6.21 -26.16 -9.42
CA LYS A 45 5.90 -27.59 -9.43
C LYS A 45 6.29 -28.21 -8.08
N SER A 46 5.49 -28.01 -7.06
CA SER A 46 5.58 -28.78 -5.82
C SER A 46 4.90 -30.13 -6.00
N ALA A 47 5.52 -31.18 -5.47
CA ALA A 47 4.93 -32.52 -5.46
C ALA A 47 3.77 -32.66 -4.45
N GLU A 48 3.62 -31.71 -3.54
CA GLU A 48 2.59 -31.73 -2.50
C GLU A 48 1.47 -30.73 -2.81
N ALA A 49 0.24 -31.23 -2.79
CA ALA A 49 -0.94 -30.38 -2.89
C ALA A 49 -1.05 -29.51 -1.62
N ILE A 50 -1.10 -28.19 -1.82
CA ILE A 50 -1.32 -27.25 -0.73
C ILE A 50 -2.75 -27.43 -0.21
N THR A 51 -2.89 -27.89 1.03
CA THR A 51 -4.18 -28.03 1.69
C THR A 51 -4.58 -26.75 2.41
N VAL A 52 -5.89 -26.58 2.64
CA VAL A 52 -6.43 -25.42 3.39
C VAL A 52 -5.80 -25.33 4.79
N ASP A 53 -5.59 -26.45 5.46
CA ASP A 53 -5.00 -26.48 6.80
C ASP A 53 -3.57 -25.97 6.82
N VAL A 54 -2.77 -26.30 5.80
CA VAL A 54 -1.41 -25.78 5.64
C VAL A 54 -1.45 -24.25 5.45
N ILE A 55 -2.33 -23.76 4.59
CA ILE A 55 -2.49 -22.30 4.35
C ILE A 55 -2.88 -21.60 5.65
N LEU A 56 -3.85 -22.13 6.39
CA LEU A 56 -4.29 -21.55 7.67
C LEU A 56 -3.16 -21.52 8.70
N GLY A 57 -2.35 -22.57 8.79
CA GLY A 57 -1.18 -22.61 9.65
C GLY A 57 -0.16 -21.52 9.30
N ILE A 58 0.15 -21.36 8.01
CA ILE A 58 1.05 -20.30 7.52
C ILE A 58 0.47 -18.92 7.82
N MET A 59 -0.84 -18.70 7.59
CA MET A 59 -1.50 -17.43 7.88
C MET A 59 -1.41 -17.05 9.36
N HIS A 60 -1.66 -17.98 10.30
CA HIS A 60 -1.52 -17.74 11.74
C HIS A 60 -0.10 -17.31 12.09
N HIS A 61 0.90 -18.04 11.60
CA HIS A 61 2.31 -17.68 11.81
C HIS A 61 2.65 -16.29 11.25
N ASN A 62 2.19 -15.99 10.04
CA ASN A 62 2.40 -14.71 9.40
C ASN A 62 1.77 -13.55 10.21
N VAL A 63 0.56 -13.75 10.75
CA VAL A 63 -0.11 -12.73 11.58
C VAL A 63 0.70 -12.44 12.85
N ASP A 64 1.20 -13.47 13.52
CA ASP A 64 1.99 -13.28 14.74
C ASP A 64 3.33 -12.60 14.44
N THR A 65 3.98 -13.00 13.35
CA THR A 65 5.20 -12.32 12.87
C THR A 65 4.93 -10.88 12.52
N ALA A 66 3.83 -10.56 11.82
CA ALA A 66 3.47 -9.19 11.47
C ALA A 66 3.23 -8.33 12.72
N LYS A 67 2.53 -8.86 13.75
CA LYS A 67 2.37 -8.16 15.04
C LYS A 67 3.70 -7.80 15.68
N GLU A 68 4.66 -8.73 15.69
CA GLU A 68 5.99 -8.46 16.24
C GLU A 68 6.78 -7.43 15.41
N ILE A 69 6.67 -7.48 14.08
CA ILE A 69 7.26 -6.46 13.20
C ILE A 69 6.69 -5.09 13.54
N ILE A 70 5.35 -4.97 13.63
CA ILE A 70 4.67 -3.70 13.95
C ILE A 70 5.13 -3.17 15.31
N LYS A 71 5.09 -3.99 16.37
CA LYS A 71 5.55 -3.58 17.70
C LYS A 71 6.97 -3.03 17.70
N LYS A 72 7.88 -3.69 16.99
CA LYS A 72 9.28 -3.28 16.90
C LYS A 72 9.50 -2.04 15.99
N SER A 73 8.61 -1.84 15.02
CA SER A 73 8.73 -0.73 14.06
C SER A 73 8.19 0.57 14.63
N VAL A 74 7.08 0.55 15.39
CA VAL A 74 6.41 1.75 15.90
C VAL A 74 7.38 2.65 16.68
N SER A 75 8.20 2.08 17.56
CA SER A 75 9.19 2.83 18.35
C SER A 75 10.38 3.37 17.53
N ARG A 76 10.48 2.99 16.26
CA ARG A 76 11.57 3.40 15.35
C ARG A 76 11.09 4.34 14.25
N ILE A 77 9.80 4.64 14.21
CA ILE A 77 9.26 5.63 13.26
C ILE A 77 9.79 7.01 13.67
N PRO A 78 10.50 7.72 12.79
CA PRO A 78 10.99 9.05 13.10
C PRO A 78 9.81 10.03 13.22
N GLU A 79 9.91 10.98 14.15
CA GLU A 79 8.92 12.05 14.31
C GLU A 79 8.92 12.98 13.09
N GLU A 80 10.09 13.27 12.56
CA GLU A 80 10.27 14.06 11.34
C GLU A 80 10.25 13.18 10.10
N ARG A 81 9.56 13.62 9.06
CA ARG A 81 9.45 12.92 7.78
C ARG A 81 10.41 13.52 6.76
N GLU A 82 11.40 12.75 6.34
CA GLU A 82 12.38 13.13 5.30
C GLU A 82 11.94 12.72 3.86
N CYS A 83 10.74 12.17 3.71
CA CYS A 83 10.22 11.71 2.43
C CYS A 83 9.32 12.75 1.74
N LEU A 84 9.01 12.51 0.47
CA LEU A 84 8.10 13.37 -0.32
C LEU A 84 6.60 13.12 -0.07
N CYS A 85 6.25 12.21 0.84
CA CYS A 85 4.84 11.89 1.10
C CYS A 85 4.01 13.11 1.57
N PRO A 86 4.51 14.01 2.44
CA PRO A 86 3.76 15.18 2.90
C PRO A 86 3.40 16.19 1.82
N THR A 87 4.05 16.12 0.66
CA THR A 87 3.85 17.02 -0.49
C THR A 87 3.46 16.27 -1.75
N ALA A 88 2.93 15.05 -1.59
CA ALA A 88 2.62 14.17 -2.72
C ALA A 88 1.58 14.75 -3.70
N LEU A 89 0.74 15.67 -3.23
CA LEU A 89 -0.30 16.32 -4.02
C LEU A 89 0.09 17.68 -4.57
N GLN A 90 1.27 18.21 -4.27
CA GLN A 90 1.70 19.54 -4.69
C GLN A 90 1.57 19.78 -6.21
N THR A 91 1.76 18.74 -7.01
CA THR A 91 1.67 18.78 -8.47
C THR A 91 0.47 18.00 -9.03
N ALA A 92 -0.44 17.56 -8.17
CA ALA A 92 -1.58 16.72 -8.58
C ALA A 92 -2.78 17.52 -9.11
N PHE A 93 -2.87 18.81 -8.76
CA PHE A 93 -3.98 19.65 -9.16
C PHE A 93 -3.68 20.32 -10.51
N VAL A 94 -4.53 20.04 -11.49
CA VAL A 94 -4.51 20.69 -12.82
C VAL A 94 -5.44 21.90 -12.84
N THR A 95 -6.52 21.85 -12.06
CA THR A 95 -7.51 22.93 -11.97
C THR A 95 -7.00 24.03 -11.06
N SER A 96 -7.03 25.28 -11.54
CA SER A 96 -6.69 26.44 -10.70
C SER A 96 -7.66 26.55 -9.52
N PRO A 97 -7.15 26.76 -8.29
CA PRO A 97 -8.00 26.93 -7.09
C PRO A 97 -9.07 28.04 -7.22
N GLU A 98 -8.79 29.05 -8.02
CA GLU A 98 -9.69 30.20 -8.22
C GLU A 98 -11.00 29.82 -8.93
N VAL A 99 -10.98 28.76 -9.77
CA VAL A 99 -12.17 28.32 -10.50
C VAL A 99 -12.95 27.22 -9.78
N ILE A 100 -12.46 26.78 -8.62
CA ILE A 100 -13.13 25.76 -7.81
C ILE A 100 -14.21 26.44 -6.96
N PRO A 101 -15.49 26.04 -7.06
CA PRO A 101 -16.56 26.61 -6.25
C PRO A 101 -16.32 26.43 -4.74
N ASP A 102 -16.68 27.43 -3.94
CA ASP A 102 -16.46 27.42 -2.49
C ASP A 102 -17.12 26.23 -1.76
N GLU A 103 -18.29 25.79 -2.25
CA GLU A 103 -18.93 24.59 -1.73
C GLU A 103 -18.05 23.33 -1.91
N ARG A 104 -17.35 23.23 -3.04
CA ARG A 104 -16.41 22.14 -3.30
C ARG A 104 -15.16 22.26 -2.43
N LYS A 105 -14.62 23.47 -2.28
CA LYS A 105 -13.47 23.71 -1.40
C LYS A 105 -13.76 23.25 0.02
N LYS A 106 -14.92 23.63 0.58
CA LYS A 106 -15.35 23.19 1.93
C LYS A 106 -15.43 21.66 2.07
N LYS A 107 -15.95 20.96 1.05
CA LYS A 107 -16.03 19.50 1.07
C LYS A 107 -14.67 18.82 1.05
N LEU A 108 -13.69 19.44 0.42
CA LEU A 108 -12.35 18.90 0.21
C LEU A 108 -11.32 19.43 1.23
N GLU A 109 -11.72 20.38 2.07
CA GLU A 109 -10.83 21.12 2.99
C GLU A 109 -9.99 20.20 3.88
N MET A 110 -10.60 19.11 4.39
CA MET A 110 -9.93 18.19 5.31
C MET A 110 -8.70 17.51 4.67
N ILE A 111 -8.73 17.24 3.38
CA ILE A 111 -7.67 16.50 2.67
C ILE A 111 -6.80 17.47 1.84
N PHE A 112 -7.44 18.43 1.17
CA PHE A 112 -6.79 19.28 0.18
C PHE A 112 -6.68 20.75 0.59
N GLY A 113 -7.14 21.14 1.79
CA GLY A 113 -7.26 22.54 2.20
C GLY A 113 -5.97 23.36 2.04
N LYS A 114 -4.79 22.72 2.22
CA LYS A 114 -3.51 23.41 2.02
C LYS A 114 -3.16 23.71 0.55
N TYR A 115 -3.95 23.20 -0.41
CA TYR A 115 -3.75 23.39 -1.85
C TYR A 115 -4.90 24.16 -2.52
N LEU A 116 -5.95 24.49 -1.78
CA LEU A 116 -7.14 25.22 -2.23
C LEU A 116 -7.14 26.69 -1.70
#